data_878f8fef2c138b4aff111969c13f0d75
#
_entry.id   878f8fef2c138b4aff111969c13f0d75
#
_cell.length_a   1.000
_cell.length_b   1.000
_cell.length_c   1.000
_cell.angle_alpha   90.00
_cell.angle_beta   90.00
_cell.angle_gamma   90.00
#
_symmetry.space_group_name_H-M   'P 1'
#
loop_
_entity.id
_entity.type
_entity.pdbx_description
1 polymer ?
#
loop_
_entity_poly.entity_id
_entity_poly.type
_entity_poly.pdbx_seq_one_letter_code
_entity_poly.pdbx_strand_id
1 'polypeptide(L)'
;MGEKITFKSYREMPLCAMSIADMTYNLTGSWRNVRPYYDFKVSPCRLGCPTAENIQRYIFLVTEGDYEQAWKAIIESNPMPSITGRVCFHPCMEKCTRKDFDQAINIPAIERSLGDMGLDNPKWMNKAKATHKEKIAVIGSGPAGLSCAFYLAQQGYPVTMFEADSALGGTLRWGIPEYRLPNNAVDRVIASILESGPITVKTGAVLGKDITLDKLEKEYAAVFIGVGLTKSRPMGIAGEEGQGVERGLEFLRKVNRGEKVNPGKSVVVVGGGNTAMDVARCARRSGSDVTVVYRRTMNEMPAIKDEIEEAEREGVQLHFLAAPTSIARSGKGPIKVTFQQMKLGAPDESGRRRPVPDGDKTFTMEVDTMFTAIGEEGDASPFEQVIDVDGKLIKTRSESGETSKPKIFAGGDIVTGAASVVEAVSAGRKAAERIGRLLTGASEPAAEEPRTISIENINTAYFTKTKRVLVPRIGAGEALKGHREIYTGFDDELLHREADRCFSCGVCNFCDNCWVFCPDVAVNRLADKYEFNLDYCKGCLVCVTECPRSAISTLEEGK
;
A
#
# COMPACT_ATOMS: atom_id res chain seq x y z
N MET A 1 -47.88 -22.17 -28.40
CA MET A 1 -48.97 -22.87 -27.68
C MET A 1 -48.72 -24.35 -27.84
N GLY A 2 -48.44 -25.07 -26.74
CA GLY A 2 -48.25 -26.54 -26.80
C GLY A 2 -49.53 -27.22 -27.22
N GLU A 3 -49.41 -28.36 -27.92
CA GLU A 3 -50.58 -29.18 -28.32
C GLU A 3 -51.38 -29.59 -27.10
N LYS A 4 -52.66 -29.38 -27.15
CA LYS A 4 -53.58 -29.73 -26.06
C LYS A 4 -53.68 -31.26 -26.01
N ILE A 5 -53.10 -31.90 -24.99
CA ILE A 5 -53.17 -33.32 -24.79
C ILE A 5 -54.57 -33.66 -24.22
N THR A 6 -55.28 -34.57 -24.90
CA THR A 6 -56.59 -35.04 -24.49
C THR A 6 -56.58 -36.55 -24.38
N PHE A 7 -57.16 -37.09 -23.30
CA PHE A 7 -57.32 -38.53 -23.07
C PHE A 7 -58.73 -38.94 -23.44
N LYS A 8 -58.90 -40.05 -24.15
CA LYS A 8 -60.21 -40.54 -24.54
C LYS A 8 -60.91 -41.27 -23.40
N SER A 9 -60.16 -41.76 -22.41
CA SER A 9 -60.72 -42.38 -21.22
C SER A 9 -59.76 -42.23 -20.04
N TYR A 10 -60.25 -42.43 -18.80
CA TYR A 10 -59.40 -42.39 -17.58
C TYR A 10 -58.32 -43.46 -17.59
N ARG A 11 -58.48 -44.56 -18.39
CA ARG A 11 -57.47 -45.63 -18.50
C ARG A 11 -56.23 -45.23 -19.31
N GLU A 12 -56.33 -44.19 -20.10
CA GLU A 12 -55.21 -43.60 -20.85
C GLU A 12 -54.43 -42.58 -20.02
N MET A 13 -55.01 -42.17 -18.89
CA MET A 13 -54.34 -41.25 -17.99
C MET A 13 -53.22 -41.93 -17.22
N PRO A 14 -52.06 -41.28 -16.99
CA PRO A 14 -51.01 -41.86 -16.16
C PRO A 14 -51.49 -42.10 -14.74
N LEU A 15 -50.94 -43.14 -14.08
CA LEU A 15 -51.29 -43.51 -12.70
C LEU A 15 -50.95 -42.47 -11.65
N CYS A 16 -50.12 -41.50 -11.99
CA CYS A 16 -49.82 -40.34 -11.14
C CYS A 16 -49.94 -39.06 -11.97
N ALA A 17 -50.14 -37.91 -11.29
CA ALA A 17 -50.13 -36.63 -11.95
C ALA A 17 -48.78 -36.38 -12.62
N MET A 18 -48.79 -36.21 -13.94
CA MET A 18 -47.61 -35.89 -14.73
C MET A 18 -47.78 -34.53 -15.40
N SER A 19 -46.79 -33.70 -15.31
CA SER A 19 -46.69 -32.50 -16.14
C SER A 19 -46.08 -32.90 -17.49
N ILE A 20 -46.84 -32.75 -18.55
CA ILE A 20 -46.45 -33.07 -19.92
C ILE A 20 -46.15 -31.81 -20.75
N ALA A 21 -46.25 -30.65 -20.13
CA ALA A 21 -45.82 -29.38 -20.68
C ALA A 21 -44.78 -28.76 -19.75
N ASP A 22 -43.85 -28.00 -20.32
CA ASP A 22 -42.94 -27.20 -19.54
C ASP A 22 -43.68 -26.02 -18.87
N MET A 23 -43.07 -25.40 -17.86
CA MET A 23 -43.66 -24.27 -17.12
C MET A 23 -43.39 -22.91 -17.79
N THR A 24 -42.83 -22.88 -18.98
CA THR A 24 -42.40 -21.65 -19.66
C THR A 24 -43.55 -20.73 -20.06
N TYR A 25 -44.77 -21.25 -20.15
CA TYR A 25 -45.95 -20.45 -20.39
C TYR A 25 -46.41 -19.60 -19.18
N ASN A 26 -45.95 -19.93 -17.97
CA ASN A 26 -46.35 -19.25 -16.74
C ASN A 26 -45.33 -18.16 -16.36
N LEU A 27 -45.57 -16.97 -16.89
CA LEU A 27 -44.72 -15.79 -16.65
C LEU A 27 -44.97 -15.22 -15.24
N THR A 28 -44.29 -15.82 -14.24
CA THR A 28 -44.45 -15.48 -12.81
C THR A 28 -43.87 -14.11 -12.43
N GLY A 29 -43.16 -13.44 -13.35
CA GLY A 29 -42.56 -12.12 -13.14
C GLY A 29 -43.58 -11.02 -12.79
N SER A 30 -44.87 -11.19 -13.23
CA SER A 30 -45.96 -10.27 -12.86
C SER A 30 -46.35 -10.32 -11.37
N TRP A 31 -45.87 -11.30 -10.61
CA TRP A 31 -46.13 -11.43 -9.16
C TRP A 31 -45.17 -10.60 -8.32
N ARG A 32 -44.08 -10.14 -8.96
CA ARG A 32 -42.96 -9.44 -8.29
C ARG A 32 -43.37 -8.04 -7.86
N ASN A 33 -42.96 -7.66 -6.63
CA ASN A 33 -42.98 -6.30 -6.10
C ASN A 33 -41.57 -5.77 -5.85
N VAL A 34 -40.60 -6.68 -5.73
CA VAL A 34 -39.18 -6.40 -5.47
C VAL A 34 -38.36 -7.27 -6.40
N ARG A 35 -37.38 -6.70 -7.09
CA ARG A 35 -36.47 -7.45 -7.95
C ARG A 35 -35.07 -7.50 -7.42
N PRO A 36 -34.34 -8.62 -7.59
CA PRO A 36 -32.89 -8.66 -7.41
C PRO A 36 -32.20 -7.99 -8.60
N TYR A 37 -31.06 -7.38 -8.33
CA TYR A 37 -30.12 -6.93 -9.38
C TYR A 37 -28.68 -7.05 -8.88
N TYR A 38 -27.72 -7.23 -9.79
CA TYR A 38 -26.31 -7.22 -9.42
C TYR A 38 -25.89 -5.80 -9.10
N ASP A 39 -25.31 -5.66 -7.91
CA ASP A 39 -24.89 -4.41 -7.30
C ASP A 39 -23.49 -4.56 -6.77
N PHE A 40 -22.51 -4.42 -7.66
CA PHE A 40 -21.11 -4.55 -7.28
C PHE A 40 -20.70 -3.38 -6.41
N LYS A 41 -20.16 -3.71 -5.26
CA LYS A 41 -19.72 -2.76 -4.23
C LYS A 41 -18.21 -2.74 -4.13
N VAL A 42 -17.67 -1.64 -3.64
CA VAL A 42 -16.24 -1.55 -3.39
C VAL A 42 -15.89 -2.26 -2.08
N SER A 43 -14.93 -3.16 -2.12
CA SER A 43 -14.51 -3.87 -0.91
C SER A 43 -13.85 -2.92 0.10
N PRO A 44 -14.05 -3.10 1.42
CA PRO A 44 -13.45 -2.24 2.44
C PRO A 44 -11.91 -2.19 2.39
N CYS A 45 -11.26 -3.31 2.02
CA CYS A 45 -9.80 -3.33 1.84
C CYS A 45 -9.33 -2.42 0.69
N ARG A 46 -10.08 -2.33 -0.42
CA ARG A 46 -9.79 -1.39 -1.52
C ARG A 46 -9.92 0.06 -1.07
N LEU A 47 -10.95 0.39 -0.27
CA LEU A 47 -11.10 1.73 0.29
C LEU A 47 -10.02 2.08 1.30
N GLY A 48 -9.48 1.07 1.99
CA GLY A 48 -8.37 1.23 2.92
C GLY A 48 -7.00 1.36 2.23
N CYS A 49 -6.89 1.04 0.94
CA CYS A 49 -5.63 1.14 0.20
C CYS A 49 -5.48 2.55 -0.40
N PRO A 50 -4.40 3.29 -0.12
CA PRO A 50 -4.17 4.62 -0.69
C PRO A 50 -4.14 4.64 -2.23
N THR A 51 -3.65 3.57 -2.86
CA THR A 51 -3.68 3.40 -4.33
C THR A 51 -5.01 2.82 -4.83
N ALA A 52 -5.95 2.51 -3.94
CA ALA A 52 -7.24 1.89 -4.27
C ALA A 52 -7.11 0.62 -5.13
N GLU A 53 -6.13 -0.23 -4.82
CA GLU A 53 -5.93 -1.51 -5.49
C GLU A 53 -7.18 -2.38 -5.47
N ASN A 54 -7.46 -3.04 -6.57
CA ASN A 54 -8.58 -3.97 -6.69
C ASN A 54 -8.24 -5.32 -6.04
N ILE A 55 -8.07 -5.29 -4.70
CA ILE A 55 -7.54 -6.38 -3.89
C ILE A 55 -8.37 -7.66 -4.05
N GLN A 56 -9.69 -7.57 -3.96
CA GLN A 56 -10.54 -8.75 -4.12
C GLN A 56 -10.43 -9.37 -5.51
N ARG A 57 -10.17 -8.57 -6.57
CA ARG A 57 -10.02 -9.06 -7.94
C ARG A 57 -8.75 -9.88 -8.10
N TYR A 58 -7.61 -9.33 -7.68
CA TYR A 58 -6.36 -10.08 -7.85
C TYR A 58 -6.30 -11.32 -6.94
N ILE A 59 -6.88 -11.28 -5.73
CA ILE A 59 -6.98 -12.47 -4.88
C ILE A 59 -7.88 -13.53 -5.53
N PHE A 60 -9.01 -13.14 -6.12
CA PHE A 60 -9.86 -14.06 -6.86
C PHE A 60 -9.12 -14.69 -8.05
N LEU A 61 -8.38 -13.91 -8.82
CA LEU A 61 -7.59 -14.42 -9.95
C LEU A 61 -6.48 -15.38 -9.50
N VAL A 62 -5.93 -15.20 -8.29
CA VAL A 62 -5.02 -16.18 -7.69
C VAL A 62 -5.74 -17.51 -7.45
N THR A 63 -6.99 -17.50 -6.93
CA THR A 63 -7.75 -18.76 -6.72
C THR A 63 -8.09 -19.46 -8.04
N GLU A 64 -8.19 -18.74 -9.15
CA GLU A 64 -8.37 -19.27 -10.50
C GLU A 64 -7.06 -19.72 -11.18
N GLY A 65 -5.90 -19.45 -10.55
CA GLY A 65 -4.57 -19.75 -11.13
C GLY A 65 -4.13 -18.80 -12.23
N ASP A 66 -4.85 -17.69 -12.46
CA ASP A 66 -4.50 -16.69 -13.47
C ASP A 66 -3.62 -15.58 -12.88
N TYR A 67 -2.37 -15.92 -12.61
CA TYR A 67 -1.40 -15.02 -11.98
C TYR A 67 -1.06 -13.81 -12.85
N GLU A 68 -1.08 -13.96 -14.18
CA GLU A 68 -0.82 -12.86 -15.11
C GLU A 68 -1.88 -11.77 -14.96
N GLN A 69 -3.17 -12.13 -14.98
CA GLN A 69 -4.25 -11.17 -14.81
C GLN A 69 -4.31 -10.63 -13.38
N ALA A 70 -3.97 -11.45 -12.38
CA ALA A 70 -3.86 -11.00 -10.99
C ALA A 70 -2.80 -9.90 -10.85
N TRP A 71 -1.62 -10.10 -11.40
CA TRP A 71 -0.56 -9.10 -11.42
C TRP A 71 -0.97 -7.84 -12.20
N LYS A 72 -1.57 -7.98 -13.37
CA LYS A 72 -2.07 -6.84 -14.17
C LYS A 72 -3.10 -6.02 -13.39
N ALA A 73 -3.99 -6.65 -12.64
CA ALA A 73 -4.96 -5.96 -11.79
C ALA A 73 -4.30 -5.10 -10.69
N ILE A 74 -3.11 -5.48 -10.20
CA ILE A 74 -2.34 -4.66 -9.27
C ILE A 74 -1.69 -3.49 -10.01
N ILE A 75 -1.05 -3.74 -11.16
CA ILE A 75 -0.31 -2.73 -11.93
C ILE A 75 -1.23 -1.58 -12.42
N GLU A 76 -2.52 -1.81 -12.59
CA GLU A 76 -3.50 -0.75 -12.86
C GLU A 76 -3.44 0.40 -11.83
N SER A 77 -3.04 0.13 -10.60
CA SER A 77 -3.03 1.11 -9.50
C SER A 77 -1.71 1.20 -8.71
N ASN A 78 -0.83 0.22 -8.83
CA ASN A 78 0.46 0.17 -8.14
C ASN A 78 1.53 -0.49 -9.03
N PRO A 79 2.52 0.26 -9.56
CA PRO A 79 3.52 -0.28 -10.48
C PRO A 79 4.67 -1.03 -9.79
N MET A 80 4.64 -1.16 -8.45
CA MET A 80 5.73 -1.75 -7.68
C MET A 80 5.28 -2.71 -6.58
N PRO A 81 4.41 -3.71 -6.88
CA PRO A 81 3.85 -4.62 -5.88
C PRO A 81 4.90 -5.47 -5.15
N SER A 82 6.02 -5.80 -5.78
CA SER A 82 7.14 -6.48 -5.14
C SER A 82 7.74 -5.65 -3.99
N ILE A 83 7.71 -4.32 -4.09
CA ILE A 83 8.19 -3.39 -3.04
C ILE A 83 7.13 -3.17 -1.99
N THR A 84 5.92 -2.78 -2.39
CA THR A 84 4.84 -2.46 -1.43
C THR A 84 4.42 -3.67 -0.61
N GLY A 85 4.36 -4.86 -1.18
CA GLY A 85 4.13 -6.10 -0.46
C GLY A 85 5.20 -6.44 0.60
N ARG A 86 6.39 -5.80 0.55
CA ARG A 86 7.46 -5.94 1.55
C ARG A 86 7.44 -4.87 2.63
N VAL A 87 7.09 -3.61 2.29
CA VAL A 87 7.38 -2.47 3.18
C VAL A 87 6.18 -1.56 3.48
N CYS A 88 5.01 -1.83 2.91
CA CYS A 88 3.79 -1.07 3.19
C CYS A 88 3.33 -1.27 4.64
N PHE A 89 2.66 -0.26 5.21
CA PHE A 89 1.95 -0.36 6.51
C PHE A 89 0.64 -1.17 6.44
N HIS A 90 0.19 -1.49 5.23
CA HIS A 90 -0.99 -2.29 4.91
C HIS A 90 -2.31 -1.83 5.58
N PRO A 91 -2.74 -0.57 5.42
CA PRO A 91 -4.00 -0.08 5.98
C PRO A 91 -5.21 -0.84 5.40
N CYS A 92 -5.05 -1.49 4.26
CA CYS A 92 -6.04 -2.39 3.68
C CYS A 92 -6.38 -3.59 4.60
N MET A 93 -5.41 -4.12 5.36
CA MET A 93 -5.64 -5.19 6.34
C MET A 93 -6.48 -4.71 7.52
N GLU A 94 -6.29 -3.45 7.95
CA GLU A 94 -7.10 -2.84 9.02
C GLU A 94 -8.57 -2.68 8.64
N LYS A 95 -8.85 -2.55 7.33
CA LYS A 95 -10.20 -2.47 6.77
C LYS A 95 -10.73 -3.82 6.26
N CYS A 96 -9.94 -4.89 6.32
CA CYS A 96 -10.35 -6.20 5.83
C CYS A 96 -11.52 -6.75 6.66
N THR A 97 -12.67 -6.97 6.03
CA THR A 97 -13.90 -7.50 6.67
C THR A 97 -13.66 -8.84 7.37
N ARG A 98 -12.74 -9.67 6.84
CA ARG A 98 -12.40 -10.94 7.45
C ARG A 98 -11.78 -10.81 8.86
N LYS A 99 -11.22 -9.66 9.19
CA LYS A 99 -10.70 -9.36 10.53
C LYS A 99 -11.76 -9.56 11.62
N ASP A 100 -13.01 -9.24 11.32
CA ASP A 100 -14.14 -9.33 12.26
C ASP A 100 -14.72 -10.74 12.36
N PHE A 101 -14.30 -11.66 11.50
CA PHE A 101 -14.72 -13.07 11.50
C PHE A 101 -13.67 -13.99 12.14
N ASP A 102 -12.40 -13.86 11.71
CA ASP A 102 -11.26 -14.63 12.24
C ASP A 102 -9.98 -13.79 12.27
N GLN A 103 -9.32 -13.58 11.13
CA GLN A 103 -8.13 -12.75 10.96
C GLN A 103 -8.10 -12.15 9.56
N ALA A 104 -7.64 -10.89 9.44
CA ALA A 104 -7.46 -10.25 8.14
C ALA A 104 -6.63 -11.11 7.18
N ILE A 105 -6.93 -11.02 5.89
CA ILE A 105 -6.13 -11.65 4.83
C ILE A 105 -4.71 -11.08 4.86
N ASN A 106 -3.71 -11.92 4.64
CA ASN A 106 -2.32 -11.50 4.48
C ASN A 106 -2.09 -10.90 3.08
N ILE A 107 -2.73 -9.75 2.86
CA ILE A 107 -2.69 -9.03 1.58
C ILE A 107 -1.25 -8.76 1.13
N PRO A 108 -0.34 -8.27 2.01
CA PRO A 108 1.04 -7.97 1.60
C PRO A 108 1.80 -9.19 1.07
N ALA A 109 1.60 -10.35 1.67
CA ALA A 109 2.28 -11.56 1.21
C ALA A 109 1.79 -12.01 -0.18
N ILE A 110 0.48 -11.88 -0.44
CA ILE A 110 -0.11 -12.15 -1.77
C ILE A 110 0.41 -11.13 -2.79
N GLU A 111 0.36 -9.84 -2.46
CA GLU A 111 0.84 -8.74 -3.30
C GLU A 111 2.32 -8.92 -3.65
N ARG A 112 3.16 -9.24 -2.66
CA ARG A 112 4.58 -9.54 -2.86
C ARG A 112 4.79 -10.70 -3.81
N SER A 113 4.11 -11.82 -3.59
CA SER A 113 4.25 -13.00 -4.44
C SER A 113 3.89 -12.71 -5.89
N LEU A 114 2.78 -12.03 -6.14
CA LEU A 114 2.39 -11.59 -7.48
C LEU A 114 3.40 -10.60 -8.06
N GLY A 115 3.91 -9.67 -7.24
CA GLY A 115 4.93 -8.71 -7.65
C GLY A 115 6.22 -9.39 -8.09
N ASP A 116 6.70 -10.37 -7.34
CA ASP A 116 7.90 -11.14 -7.65
C ASP A 116 7.70 -12.00 -8.90
N MET A 117 6.52 -12.66 -9.06
CA MET A 117 6.15 -13.40 -10.27
C MET A 117 6.13 -12.48 -11.50
N GLY A 118 5.61 -11.26 -11.39
CA GLY A 118 5.61 -10.29 -12.50
C GLY A 118 7.03 -9.89 -12.93
N LEU A 119 7.95 -9.76 -11.97
CA LEU A 119 9.37 -9.51 -12.27
C LEU A 119 10.05 -10.72 -12.94
N ASP A 120 9.64 -11.93 -12.60
CA ASP A 120 10.14 -13.15 -13.26
C ASP A 120 9.55 -13.35 -14.65
N ASN A 121 8.44 -12.67 -14.98
CA ASN A 121 7.73 -12.76 -16.24
C ASN A 121 7.61 -11.38 -16.94
N PRO A 122 8.71 -10.79 -17.43
CA PRO A 122 8.72 -9.44 -17.99
C PRO A 122 7.82 -9.25 -19.22
N LYS A 123 7.35 -10.35 -19.83
CA LYS A 123 6.38 -10.33 -20.94
C LYS A 123 4.97 -9.89 -20.50
N TRP A 124 4.66 -9.98 -19.21
CA TRP A 124 3.37 -9.52 -18.69
C TRP A 124 3.24 -8.01 -18.70
N MET A 125 4.38 -7.29 -18.66
CA MET A 125 4.40 -5.83 -18.71
C MET A 125 4.06 -5.32 -20.10
N ASN A 126 3.06 -4.44 -20.17
CA ASN A 126 2.77 -3.71 -21.39
C ASN A 126 3.86 -2.65 -21.66
N LYS A 127 4.44 -2.68 -22.86
CA LYS A 127 5.47 -1.71 -23.29
C LYS A 127 4.81 -0.62 -24.15
N ALA A 128 4.51 0.51 -23.52
CA ALA A 128 3.89 1.64 -24.20
C ALA A 128 4.89 2.35 -25.15
N LYS A 129 4.38 2.86 -26.28
CA LYS A 129 5.16 3.68 -27.20
C LYS A 129 4.84 5.15 -26.99
N ALA A 130 5.77 6.03 -27.33
CA ALA A 130 5.49 7.46 -27.36
C ALA A 130 4.42 7.77 -28.42
N THR A 131 3.28 8.29 -27.99
CA THR A 131 2.17 8.72 -28.86
C THR A 131 1.94 10.23 -28.78
N HIS A 132 2.48 10.88 -27.74
CA HIS A 132 2.42 12.32 -27.54
C HIS A 132 3.78 12.97 -27.80
N LYS A 133 3.76 14.25 -28.17
CA LYS A 133 4.97 15.07 -28.39
C LYS A 133 5.39 15.82 -27.15
N GLU A 134 4.46 16.02 -26.24
CA GLU A 134 4.62 16.73 -24.98
C GLU A 134 5.54 15.93 -24.06
N LYS A 135 6.68 16.53 -23.70
CA LYS A 135 7.66 15.94 -22.80
C LYS A 135 7.34 16.32 -21.37
N ILE A 136 7.47 15.37 -20.45
CA ILE A 136 7.23 15.58 -19.02
C ILE A 136 8.54 15.41 -18.26
N ALA A 137 8.81 16.32 -17.31
CA ALA A 137 9.92 16.19 -16.37
C ALA A 137 9.43 15.60 -15.04
N VAL A 138 10.14 14.62 -14.52
CA VAL A 138 9.92 14.05 -13.16
C VAL A 138 11.19 14.25 -12.36
N ILE A 139 11.12 14.96 -11.23
CA ILE A 139 12.24 15.26 -10.35
C ILE A 139 12.18 14.37 -9.12
N GLY A 140 13.19 13.53 -8.94
CA GLY A 140 13.27 12.49 -7.91
C GLY A 140 12.78 11.13 -8.41
N SER A 141 13.53 10.09 -8.06
CA SER A 141 13.26 8.71 -8.42
C SER A 141 12.80 7.84 -7.24
N GLY A 142 12.28 8.46 -6.20
CA GLY A 142 11.59 7.77 -5.12
C GLY A 142 10.23 7.20 -5.57
N PRO A 143 9.45 6.57 -4.67
CA PRO A 143 8.18 5.91 -5.01
C PRO A 143 7.21 6.81 -5.78
N ALA A 144 7.08 8.08 -5.39
CA ALA A 144 6.19 9.03 -6.06
C ALA A 144 6.64 9.34 -7.50
N GLY A 145 7.95 9.59 -7.70
CA GLY A 145 8.50 9.87 -9.03
C GLY A 145 8.45 8.66 -9.95
N LEU A 146 8.79 7.47 -9.47
CA LEU A 146 8.71 6.22 -10.24
C LEU A 146 7.26 5.92 -10.66
N SER A 147 6.31 6.09 -9.75
CA SER A 147 4.88 5.91 -10.04
C SER A 147 4.39 6.92 -11.07
N CYS A 148 4.72 8.20 -10.90
CA CYS A 148 4.34 9.25 -11.84
C CYS A 148 4.91 8.98 -13.24
N ALA A 149 6.19 8.64 -13.32
CA ALA A 149 6.85 8.32 -14.59
C ALA A 149 6.22 7.11 -15.29
N PHE A 150 5.90 6.05 -14.53
CA PHE A 150 5.25 4.87 -15.06
C PHE A 150 3.90 5.21 -15.71
N TYR A 151 2.99 5.85 -14.98
CA TYR A 151 1.64 6.12 -15.49
C TYR A 151 1.64 7.14 -16.64
N LEU A 152 2.53 8.12 -16.64
CA LEU A 152 2.69 9.04 -17.77
C LEU A 152 3.22 8.30 -19.02
N ALA A 153 4.21 7.43 -18.84
CA ALA A 153 4.75 6.63 -19.93
C ALA A 153 3.71 5.65 -20.49
N GLN A 154 2.87 5.03 -19.62
CA GLN A 154 1.76 4.17 -20.05
C GLN A 154 0.70 4.95 -20.85
N GLN A 155 0.52 6.25 -20.57
CA GLN A 155 -0.32 7.15 -21.37
C GLN A 155 0.35 7.59 -22.68
N GLY A 156 1.60 7.20 -22.94
CA GLY A 156 2.35 7.52 -24.16
C GLY A 156 3.10 8.85 -24.15
N TYR A 157 3.28 9.49 -23.00
CA TYR A 157 4.11 10.69 -22.88
C TYR A 157 5.58 10.34 -22.72
N PRO A 158 6.51 11.00 -23.47
CA PRO A 158 7.93 10.91 -23.21
C PRO A 158 8.28 11.54 -21.85
N VAL A 159 8.87 10.76 -20.94
CA VAL A 159 9.25 11.20 -19.60
C VAL A 159 10.76 11.32 -19.48
N THR A 160 11.24 12.41 -18.88
CA THR A 160 12.62 12.56 -18.44
C THR A 160 12.66 12.62 -16.91
N MET A 161 13.25 11.61 -16.30
CA MET A 161 13.44 11.54 -14.86
C MET A 161 14.81 12.10 -14.47
N PHE A 162 14.83 13.01 -13.50
CA PHE A 162 16.04 13.62 -12.94
C PHE A 162 16.23 13.10 -11.51
N GLU A 163 17.40 12.56 -11.23
CA GLU A 163 17.78 12.02 -9.92
C GLU A 163 19.08 12.65 -9.43
N ALA A 164 19.10 13.08 -8.19
CA ALA A 164 20.28 13.70 -7.58
C ALA A 164 21.39 12.70 -7.23
N ASP A 165 21.00 11.51 -6.78
CA ASP A 165 21.93 10.42 -6.45
C ASP A 165 22.45 9.72 -7.72
N SER A 166 23.47 8.88 -7.56
CA SER A 166 24.07 8.07 -8.65
C SER A 166 23.20 6.89 -9.08
N ALA A 167 22.22 6.47 -8.26
CA ALA A 167 21.31 5.38 -8.55
C ALA A 167 19.87 5.75 -8.15
N LEU A 168 18.91 5.18 -8.86
CA LEU A 168 17.48 5.42 -8.65
C LEU A 168 16.95 4.68 -7.42
N GLY A 169 15.80 5.13 -6.91
CA GLY A 169 15.05 4.47 -5.85
C GLY A 169 14.81 5.34 -4.60
N GLY A 170 15.54 6.44 -4.43
CA GLY A 170 15.38 7.33 -3.28
C GLY A 170 15.45 6.56 -1.95
N THR A 171 14.49 6.80 -1.04
CA THR A 171 14.44 6.13 0.27
C THR A 171 14.29 4.61 0.19
N LEU A 172 13.68 4.06 -0.87
CA LEU A 172 13.60 2.60 -1.06
C LEU A 172 15.00 1.96 -1.09
N ARG A 173 15.95 2.61 -1.74
CA ARG A 173 17.34 2.14 -1.86
C ARG A 173 18.20 2.56 -0.70
N TRP A 174 18.10 3.84 -0.32
CA TRP A 174 19.09 4.43 0.60
C TRP A 174 18.63 4.49 2.05
N GLY A 175 17.33 4.35 2.31
CA GLY A 175 16.74 4.45 3.65
C GLY A 175 16.30 3.11 4.24
N ILE A 176 15.84 2.17 3.42
CA ILE A 176 15.33 0.87 3.88
C ILE A 176 16.44 -0.18 3.78
N PRO A 177 16.79 -0.89 4.87
CA PRO A 177 17.85 -1.90 4.84
C PRO A 177 17.51 -3.12 3.98
N GLU A 178 18.54 -3.75 3.38
CA GLU A 178 18.38 -4.90 2.49
C GLU A 178 17.66 -6.10 3.11
N TYR A 179 17.76 -6.29 4.41
CA TYR A 179 17.05 -7.38 5.09
C TYR A 179 15.51 -7.21 5.14
N ARG A 180 15.01 -5.99 4.85
CA ARG A 180 13.59 -5.69 4.64
C ARG A 180 13.24 -5.55 3.17
N LEU A 181 14.09 -4.87 2.42
CA LEU A 181 13.91 -4.59 1.00
C LEU A 181 15.23 -4.79 0.25
N PRO A 182 15.45 -5.97 -0.34
CA PRO A 182 16.67 -6.24 -1.08
C PRO A 182 16.88 -5.26 -2.24
N ASN A 183 18.09 -4.71 -2.37
CA ASN A 183 18.44 -3.82 -3.49
C ASN A 183 18.18 -4.46 -4.86
N ASN A 184 18.39 -5.77 -4.98
CA ASN A 184 18.04 -6.49 -6.21
C ASN A 184 16.54 -6.41 -6.55
N ALA A 185 15.64 -6.48 -5.58
CA ALA A 185 14.21 -6.29 -5.83
C ALA A 185 13.90 -4.86 -6.29
N VAL A 186 14.54 -3.86 -5.67
CA VAL A 186 14.43 -2.45 -6.08
C VAL A 186 14.94 -2.25 -7.50
N ASP A 187 16.10 -2.82 -7.85
CA ASP A 187 16.69 -2.72 -9.21
C ASP A 187 15.78 -3.33 -10.27
N ARG A 188 15.23 -4.52 -10.01
CA ARG A 188 14.33 -5.21 -10.94
C ARG A 188 13.01 -4.43 -11.15
N VAL A 189 12.42 -3.88 -10.09
CA VAL A 189 11.23 -3.04 -10.21
C VAL A 189 11.52 -1.78 -11.01
N ILE A 190 12.63 -1.09 -10.73
CA ILE A 190 13.03 0.10 -11.48
C ILE A 190 13.26 -0.24 -12.95
N ALA A 191 13.99 -1.32 -13.25
CA ALA A 191 14.21 -1.76 -14.63
C ALA A 191 12.88 -2.04 -15.35
N SER A 192 11.94 -2.75 -14.70
CA SER A 192 10.60 -3.01 -15.23
C SER A 192 9.83 -1.73 -15.54
N ILE A 193 9.89 -0.73 -14.66
CA ILE A 193 9.26 0.59 -14.88
C ILE A 193 9.92 1.32 -16.06
N LEU A 194 11.24 1.36 -16.12
CA LEU A 194 11.95 2.05 -17.20
C LEU A 194 11.71 1.41 -18.58
N GLU A 195 11.57 0.08 -18.61
CA GLU A 195 11.28 -0.66 -19.83
C GLU A 195 9.80 -0.61 -20.25
N SER A 196 8.90 -0.18 -19.36
CA SER A 196 7.46 -0.16 -19.62
C SER A 196 7.02 0.91 -20.61
N GLY A 197 7.87 1.90 -20.92
CA GLY A 197 7.52 2.99 -21.83
C GLY A 197 8.66 3.97 -22.10
N PRO A 198 8.37 5.12 -22.72
CA PRO A 198 9.36 6.09 -23.16
C PRO A 198 9.92 6.93 -21.99
N ILE A 199 10.68 6.30 -21.10
CA ILE A 199 11.30 6.94 -19.93
C ILE A 199 12.82 7.05 -20.15
N THR A 200 13.37 8.26 -20.00
CA THR A 200 14.80 8.54 -19.98
C THR A 200 15.23 9.03 -18.60
N VAL A 201 16.45 8.69 -18.18
CA VAL A 201 16.97 9.01 -16.85
C VAL A 201 18.21 9.89 -16.96
N LYS A 202 18.31 10.86 -16.06
CA LYS A 202 19.50 11.70 -15.83
C LYS A 202 19.84 11.67 -14.35
N THR A 203 20.88 10.92 -13.99
CA THR A 203 21.41 10.85 -12.61
C THR A 203 22.43 11.96 -12.36
N GLY A 204 22.74 12.26 -11.09
CA GLY A 204 23.62 13.34 -10.67
C GLY A 204 23.06 14.74 -10.95
N ALA A 205 21.74 14.85 -11.16
CA ALA A 205 21.05 16.09 -11.52
C ALA A 205 20.39 16.72 -10.29
N VAL A 206 21.11 17.56 -9.58
CA VAL A 206 20.63 18.22 -8.34
C VAL A 206 19.85 19.49 -8.70
N LEU A 207 18.59 19.55 -8.22
CA LEU A 207 17.77 20.74 -8.41
C LEU A 207 18.33 21.93 -7.61
N GLY A 208 18.32 23.11 -8.24
CA GLY A 208 18.93 24.33 -7.69
C GLY A 208 20.41 24.45 -7.96
N LYS A 209 21.06 23.40 -8.46
CA LYS A 209 22.49 23.41 -8.82
C LYS A 209 22.72 23.08 -10.30
N ASP A 210 22.31 21.87 -10.73
CA ASP A 210 22.55 21.38 -12.10
C ASP A 210 21.34 21.64 -13.00
N ILE A 211 20.14 21.68 -12.43
CA ILE A 211 18.88 21.99 -13.08
C ILE A 211 18.11 23.03 -12.26
N THR A 212 17.32 23.87 -12.95
CA THR A 212 16.43 24.85 -12.32
C THR A 212 14.99 24.63 -12.76
N LEU A 213 14.05 24.96 -11.87
CA LEU A 213 12.62 24.78 -12.14
C LEU A 213 12.17 25.64 -13.33
N ASP A 214 12.66 26.88 -13.45
CA ASP A 214 12.37 27.77 -14.59
C ASP A 214 12.82 27.21 -15.94
N LYS A 215 13.96 26.51 -15.97
CA LYS A 215 14.42 25.84 -17.19
C LYS A 215 13.52 24.67 -17.56
N LEU A 216 13.16 23.85 -16.58
CA LEU A 216 12.27 22.71 -16.79
C LEU A 216 10.87 23.16 -17.24
N GLU A 217 10.32 24.24 -16.65
CA GLU A 217 9.01 24.79 -17.04
C GLU A 217 8.97 25.26 -18.50
N LYS A 218 10.12 25.72 -19.04
CA LYS A 218 10.23 26.15 -20.45
C LYS A 218 10.42 24.97 -21.41
N GLU A 219 11.12 23.94 -21.00
CA GLU A 219 11.49 22.80 -21.85
C GLU A 219 10.45 21.68 -21.85
N TYR A 220 9.61 21.59 -20.80
CA TYR A 220 8.65 20.51 -20.59
C TYR A 220 7.21 21.04 -20.52
N ALA A 221 6.28 20.22 -20.96
CA ALA A 221 4.86 20.54 -20.93
C ALA A 221 4.28 20.51 -19.50
N ALA A 222 4.83 19.63 -18.64
CA ALA A 222 4.56 19.59 -17.21
C ALA A 222 5.79 19.11 -16.44
N VAL A 223 5.85 19.44 -15.15
CA VAL A 223 6.91 19.06 -14.21
C VAL A 223 6.28 18.43 -12.97
N PHE A 224 6.73 17.26 -12.57
CA PHE A 224 6.38 16.63 -11.30
C PHE A 224 7.58 16.67 -10.35
N ILE A 225 7.35 17.07 -9.09
CA ILE A 225 8.35 17.19 -8.03
C ILE A 225 8.06 16.11 -6.97
N GLY A 226 8.94 15.10 -6.89
CA GLY A 226 8.85 13.98 -5.95
C GLY A 226 10.15 13.74 -5.19
N VAL A 227 10.77 14.80 -4.66
CA VAL A 227 12.11 14.76 -4.04
C VAL A 227 12.13 14.18 -2.63
N GLY A 228 10.96 13.95 -2.01
CA GLY A 228 10.85 13.35 -0.67
C GLY A 228 11.41 14.22 0.46
N LEU A 229 11.72 13.56 1.59
CA LEU A 229 12.38 14.18 2.75
C LEU A 229 13.85 13.79 2.78
N THR A 230 14.74 14.78 2.79
CA THR A 230 16.18 14.54 2.60
C THR A 230 17.01 14.83 3.85
N LYS A 231 16.46 15.51 4.84
CA LYS A 231 17.14 15.97 6.05
C LYS A 231 16.58 15.31 7.30
N SER A 232 17.45 14.87 8.22
CA SER A 232 17.02 14.41 9.54
C SER A 232 16.67 15.60 10.44
N ARG A 233 15.59 15.47 11.21
CA ARG A 233 15.16 16.50 12.17
C ARG A 233 16.12 16.58 13.35
N PRO A 234 16.62 17.77 13.75
CA PRO A 234 17.41 17.93 14.97
C PRO A 234 16.54 17.78 16.22
N MET A 235 17.13 17.31 17.33
CA MET A 235 16.46 17.25 18.64
C MET A 235 16.42 18.60 19.33
N GLY A 236 17.36 19.48 19.05
CA GLY A 236 17.50 20.79 19.69
C GLY A 236 17.99 20.73 21.13
N ILE A 237 18.77 19.74 21.50
CA ILE A 237 19.32 19.58 22.85
C ILE A 237 20.81 19.96 22.94
N ALA A 238 21.23 20.35 24.13
CA ALA A 238 22.62 20.71 24.38
C ALA A 238 23.56 19.52 24.09
N GLY A 239 24.60 19.77 23.30
CA GLY A 239 25.59 18.76 22.93
C GLY A 239 25.16 17.82 21.80
N GLU A 240 24.06 18.09 21.11
CA GLU A 240 23.63 17.27 19.96
C GLU A 240 24.64 17.24 18.82
N GLU A 241 25.26 18.39 18.55
CA GLU A 241 26.28 18.51 17.53
C GLU A 241 27.65 18.03 18.06
N GLY A 242 28.30 17.14 17.29
CA GLY A 242 29.65 16.68 17.59
C GLY A 242 29.81 15.16 17.63
N GLN A 243 31.02 14.72 17.93
CA GLN A 243 31.40 13.30 17.91
C GLN A 243 30.53 12.43 18.82
N GLY A 244 30.17 11.23 18.37
CA GLY A 244 29.36 10.25 19.09
C GLY A 244 27.86 10.44 18.89
N VAL A 245 27.41 11.43 18.11
CA VAL A 245 26.01 11.59 17.70
C VAL A 245 25.93 11.55 16.19
N GLU A 246 25.09 10.66 15.65
CA GLU A 246 24.85 10.53 14.21
C GLU A 246 23.34 10.57 13.89
N ARG A 247 23.03 11.04 12.69
CA ARG A 247 21.67 11.00 12.17
C ARG A 247 21.34 9.60 11.63
N GLY A 248 20.21 9.05 12.03
CA GLY A 248 19.82 7.69 11.65
C GLY A 248 19.74 7.47 10.15
N LEU A 249 19.12 8.40 9.40
CA LEU A 249 19.02 8.28 7.94
C LEU A 249 20.40 8.29 7.25
N GLU A 250 21.35 9.09 7.75
CA GLU A 250 22.71 9.14 7.20
C GLU A 250 23.47 7.83 7.47
N PHE A 251 23.27 7.25 8.65
CA PHE A 251 23.81 5.93 8.98
C PHE A 251 23.25 4.85 8.07
N LEU A 252 21.92 4.80 7.86
CA LEU A 252 21.29 3.85 6.94
C LEU A 252 21.78 4.01 5.50
N ARG A 253 22.02 5.24 5.04
CA ARG A 253 22.61 5.50 3.73
C ARG A 253 24.03 4.92 3.60
N LYS A 254 24.85 5.04 4.64
CA LYS A 254 26.18 4.41 4.67
C LYS A 254 26.09 2.89 4.59
N VAL A 255 25.22 2.28 5.42
CA VAL A 255 24.98 0.83 5.43
C VAL A 255 24.54 0.34 4.04
N ASN A 256 23.55 1.00 3.45
CA ASN A 256 22.98 0.60 2.15
C ASN A 256 23.94 0.86 0.97
N ARG A 257 24.95 1.72 1.14
CA ARG A 257 26.07 1.87 0.19
C ARG A 257 27.15 0.82 0.37
N GLY A 258 27.00 -0.09 1.34
CA GLY A 258 28.02 -1.11 1.65
C GLY A 258 29.26 -0.55 2.35
N GLU A 259 29.18 0.66 2.90
CA GLU A 259 30.28 1.25 3.66
C GLU A 259 30.48 0.49 4.97
N LYS A 260 31.75 0.32 5.37
CA LYS A 260 32.06 -0.26 6.69
C LYS A 260 31.66 0.73 7.77
N VAL A 261 30.68 0.37 8.57
CA VAL A 261 30.23 1.16 9.73
C VAL A 261 30.71 0.51 11.02
N ASN A 262 31.09 1.34 11.99
CA ASN A 262 31.47 0.89 13.32
C ASN A 262 30.86 1.84 14.36
N PRO A 263 29.62 1.59 14.80
CA PRO A 263 28.96 2.45 15.78
C PRO A 263 29.46 2.25 17.22
N GLY A 264 30.44 1.39 17.43
CA GLY A 264 30.95 1.04 18.76
C GLY A 264 30.18 -0.12 19.41
N LYS A 265 30.55 -0.42 20.66
CA LYS A 265 29.96 -1.56 21.39
C LYS A 265 28.60 -1.21 21.99
N SER A 266 28.48 -0.03 22.59
CA SER A 266 27.26 0.44 23.25
C SER A 266 26.59 1.54 22.44
N VAL A 267 25.34 1.31 22.01
CA VAL A 267 24.61 2.20 21.11
C VAL A 267 23.23 2.51 21.68
N VAL A 268 22.85 3.79 21.62
CA VAL A 268 21.47 4.22 21.88
C VAL A 268 20.85 4.79 20.61
N VAL A 269 19.61 4.40 20.32
CA VAL A 269 18.80 4.94 19.21
C VAL A 269 17.60 5.68 19.80
N VAL A 270 17.47 6.96 19.48
CA VAL A 270 16.35 7.78 19.96
C VAL A 270 15.27 7.88 18.88
N GLY A 271 14.13 7.29 19.15
CA GLY A 271 12.98 7.29 18.23
C GLY A 271 12.08 6.07 18.40
N GLY A 272 10.93 6.08 17.74
CA GLY A 272 9.95 4.97 17.81
C GLY A 272 9.29 4.64 16.46
N GLY A 273 9.82 5.19 15.37
CA GLY A 273 9.36 4.90 14.00
C GLY A 273 10.17 3.79 13.33
N ASN A 274 9.81 3.44 12.10
CA ASN A 274 10.53 2.41 11.32
C ASN A 274 12.00 2.75 11.15
N THR A 275 12.36 4.01 10.90
CA THR A 275 13.75 4.47 10.83
C THR A 275 14.53 4.12 12.08
N ALA A 276 13.92 4.26 13.28
CA ALA A 276 14.59 3.88 14.53
C ALA A 276 14.80 2.37 14.64
N MET A 277 13.82 1.57 14.24
CA MET A 277 13.95 0.11 14.20
C MET A 277 15.03 -0.31 13.19
N ASP A 278 15.04 0.28 12.00
CA ASP A 278 16.03 -0.01 10.96
C ASP A 278 17.47 0.34 11.42
N VAL A 279 17.65 1.50 12.04
CA VAL A 279 18.95 1.92 12.62
C VAL A 279 19.40 0.95 13.72
N ALA A 280 18.49 0.61 14.65
CA ALA A 280 18.80 -0.27 15.75
C ALA A 280 19.22 -1.67 15.28
N ARG A 281 18.49 -2.23 14.32
CA ARG A 281 18.77 -3.55 13.76
C ARG A 281 20.06 -3.56 12.93
N CYS A 282 20.35 -2.49 12.16
CA CYS A 282 21.62 -2.33 11.46
C CYS A 282 22.81 -2.23 12.43
N ALA A 283 22.69 -1.44 13.50
CA ALA A 283 23.74 -1.34 14.54
C ALA A 283 23.91 -2.68 15.27
N ARG A 284 22.82 -3.39 15.57
CA ARG A 284 22.88 -4.73 16.19
C ARG A 284 23.62 -5.74 15.31
N ARG A 285 23.35 -5.73 14.00
CA ARG A 285 24.05 -6.58 13.02
C ARG A 285 25.51 -6.20 12.82
N SER A 286 25.89 -4.96 13.14
CA SER A 286 27.30 -4.52 13.19
C SER A 286 28.02 -4.96 14.47
N GLY A 287 27.35 -5.67 15.40
CA GLY A 287 27.93 -6.23 16.62
C GLY A 287 27.75 -5.39 17.87
N SER A 288 26.96 -4.31 17.81
CA SER A 288 26.72 -3.43 18.96
C SER A 288 25.63 -3.98 19.90
N ASP A 289 25.71 -3.63 21.18
CA ASP A 289 24.62 -3.74 22.13
C ASP A 289 23.75 -2.49 22.02
N VAL A 290 22.49 -2.66 21.61
CA VAL A 290 21.63 -1.56 21.18
C VAL A 290 20.42 -1.40 22.11
N THR A 291 20.20 -0.16 22.57
CA THR A 291 18.98 0.24 23.28
C THR A 291 18.25 1.31 22.48
N VAL A 292 16.99 1.05 22.14
CA VAL A 292 16.08 2.06 21.60
C VAL A 292 15.39 2.80 22.74
N VAL A 293 15.50 4.12 22.77
CA VAL A 293 14.85 4.96 23.78
C VAL A 293 13.69 5.70 23.12
N TYR A 294 12.50 5.51 23.67
CA TYR A 294 11.28 6.13 23.15
C TYR A 294 10.50 6.90 24.22
N ARG A 295 10.07 8.10 23.88
CA ARG A 295 9.42 9.04 24.82
C ARG A 295 7.98 8.68 25.23
N ARG A 296 7.37 7.65 24.59
CA ARG A 296 6.04 7.09 24.90
C ARG A 296 6.17 5.60 25.19
N THR A 297 5.06 4.87 25.17
CA THR A 297 5.06 3.40 25.31
C THR A 297 5.01 2.70 23.97
N MET A 298 5.09 1.38 23.98
CA MET A 298 4.99 0.54 22.77
C MET A 298 3.69 0.80 22.01
N ASN A 299 2.57 1.08 22.69
CA ASN A 299 1.28 1.30 22.04
C ASN A 299 1.24 2.57 21.17
N GLU A 300 2.07 3.55 21.50
CA GLU A 300 2.17 4.80 20.73
C GLU A 300 3.31 4.77 19.70
N MET A 301 4.04 3.66 19.55
CA MET A 301 5.08 3.54 18.53
C MET A 301 4.45 3.55 17.14
N PRO A 302 4.91 4.43 16.23
CA PRO A 302 4.44 4.45 14.84
C PRO A 302 5.13 3.39 13.96
N ALA A 303 6.12 2.67 14.47
CA ALA A 303 6.76 1.57 13.74
C ALA A 303 5.78 0.40 13.51
N ILE A 304 5.96 -0.32 12.43
CA ILE A 304 5.24 -1.56 12.12
C ILE A 304 5.51 -2.57 13.25
N LYS A 305 4.45 -3.21 13.76
CA LYS A 305 4.56 -4.15 14.90
C LYS A 305 5.55 -5.28 14.64
N ASP A 306 5.50 -5.85 13.44
CA ASP A 306 6.43 -6.93 13.05
C ASP A 306 7.89 -6.46 13.10
N GLU A 307 8.18 -5.18 12.77
CA GLU A 307 9.54 -4.64 12.85
C GLU A 307 10.01 -4.42 14.30
N ILE A 308 9.08 -4.09 15.20
CA ILE A 308 9.39 -4.01 16.63
C ILE A 308 9.70 -5.41 17.17
N GLU A 309 8.86 -6.40 16.86
CA GLU A 309 9.05 -7.79 17.26
C GLU A 309 10.37 -8.37 16.72
N GLU A 310 10.71 -8.08 15.46
CA GLU A 310 11.98 -8.51 14.87
C GLU A 310 13.19 -7.83 15.54
N ALA A 311 13.09 -6.55 15.91
CA ALA A 311 14.14 -5.85 16.66
C ALA A 311 14.39 -6.51 18.02
N GLU A 312 13.35 -6.80 18.79
CA GLU A 312 13.46 -7.52 20.08
C GLU A 312 14.02 -8.94 19.89
N ARG A 313 13.58 -9.65 18.85
CA ARG A 313 14.08 -10.98 18.50
C ARG A 313 15.57 -11.00 18.13
N GLU A 314 16.07 -9.92 17.52
CA GLU A 314 17.50 -9.71 17.23
C GLU A 314 18.29 -9.25 18.47
N GLY A 315 17.64 -9.03 19.62
CA GLY A 315 18.27 -8.66 20.88
C GLY A 315 18.43 -7.16 21.09
N VAL A 316 17.67 -6.33 20.38
CA VAL A 316 17.55 -4.90 20.66
C VAL A 316 16.73 -4.70 21.92
N GLN A 317 17.22 -3.88 22.85
CA GLN A 317 16.50 -3.51 24.07
C GLN A 317 15.60 -2.30 23.81
N LEU A 318 14.40 -2.28 24.39
CA LEU A 318 13.48 -1.15 24.30
C LEU A 318 13.34 -0.48 25.66
N HIS A 319 13.61 0.81 25.75
CA HIS A 319 13.47 1.65 26.93
C HIS A 319 12.41 2.73 26.66
N PHE A 320 11.28 2.61 27.32
CA PHE A 320 10.13 3.49 27.13
C PHE A 320 10.08 4.63 28.13
N LEU A 321 9.26 5.65 27.81
CA LEU A 321 8.99 6.80 28.67
C LEU A 321 10.27 7.55 29.07
N ALA A 322 11.16 7.76 28.10
CA ALA A 322 12.37 8.54 28.28
C ALA A 322 12.67 9.42 27.07
N ALA A 323 13.17 10.63 27.32
CA ALA A 323 13.58 11.58 26.29
C ALA A 323 14.95 12.17 26.63
N PRO A 324 15.89 12.28 25.67
CA PRO A 324 17.19 12.87 25.91
C PRO A 324 17.07 14.38 26.15
N THR A 325 17.87 14.92 27.06
CA THR A 325 17.88 16.36 27.41
C THR A 325 19.23 17.02 27.19
N SER A 326 20.32 16.28 27.35
CA SER A 326 21.68 16.80 27.12
C SER A 326 22.68 15.68 26.85
N ILE A 327 23.78 16.05 26.22
CA ILE A 327 24.88 15.14 25.90
C ILE A 327 26.19 15.79 26.37
N ALA A 328 26.89 15.11 27.26
CA ALA A 328 28.20 15.53 27.74
C ALA A 328 29.28 14.64 27.15
N ARG A 329 30.45 15.23 26.90
CA ARG A 329 31.66 14.56 26.37
C ARG A 329 32.84 14.75 27.30
N SER A 330 33.57 13.69 27.58
CA SER A 330 34.81 13.75 28.30
C SER A 330 35.95 13.16 27.43
N GLY A 331 36.53 14.02 26.56
CA GLY A 331 37.58 13.62 25.63
C GLY A 331 37.09 12.78 24.45
N LYS A 332 37.89 11.76 24.03
CA LYS A 332 37.60 10.89 22.87
C LYS A 332 36.84 9.60 23.24
N GLY A 333 36.39 9.44 24.47
CA GLY A 333 35.68 8.26 24.96
C GLY A 333 34.18 8.28 24.68
N PRO A 334 33.44 7.35 25.31
CA PRO A 334 31.97 7.30 25.24
C PRO A 334 31.34 8.62 25.65
N ILE A 335 30.21 8.93 25.05
CA ILE A 335 29.39 10.09 25.38
C ILE A 335 28.43 9.74 26.52
N LYS A 336 28.13 10.73 27.37
CA LYS A 336 27.16 10.58 28.46
C LYS A 336 25.87 11.31 28.07
N VAL A 337 24.81 10.54 27.85
CA VAL A 337 23.50 11.06 27.48
C VAL A 337 22.61 11.12 28.73
N THR A 338 22.04 12.28 29.02
CA THR A 338 21.07 12.46 30.10
C THR A 338 19.66 12.36 29.55
N PHE A 339 18.83 11.56 30.20
CA PHE A 339 17.43 11.37 29.82
C PHE A 339 16.52 11.84 30.94
N GLN A 340 15.44 12.52 30.57
CA GLN A 340 14.30 12.83 31.42
C GLN A 340 13.32 11.67 31.39
N GLN A 341 12.90 11.19 32.57
CA GLN A 341 11.79 10.24 32.68
C GLN A 341 10.49 10.91 32.29
N MET A 342 9.70 10.24 31.47
CA MET A 342 8.43 10.74 30.94
C MET A 342 7.24 9.96 31.51
N LYS A 343 6.05 10.55 31.40
CA LYS A 343 4.76 9.90 31.58
C LYS A 343 3.80 10.32 30.48
N LEU A 344 2.72 9.55 30.29
CA LEU A 344 1.72 9.85 29.27
C LEU A 344 0.68 10.83 29.81
N GLY A 345 0.51 11.95 29.13
CA GLY A 345 -0.53 12.96 29.35
C GLY A 345 -1.78 12.72 28.50
N ALA A 346 -2.52 13.79 28.18
CA ALA A 346 -3.67 13.78 27.28
C ALA A 346 -3.26 13.43 25.83
N PRO A 347 -4.17 12.90 24.99
CA PRO A 347 -3.93 12.70 23.57
C PRO A 347 -3.54 14.01 22.84
N ASP A 348 -2.69 13.90 21.83
CA ASP A 348 -2.37 14.96 20.87
C ASP A 348 -3.34 14.91 19.67
N GLU A 349 -3.15 15.79 18.68
CA GLU A 349 -3.97 15.87 17.46
C GLU A 349 -3.96 14.57 16.64
N SER A 350 -2.92 13.75 16.79
CA SER A 350 -2.84 12.42 16.16
C SER A 350 -3.54 11.31 16.96
N GLY A 351 -4.19 11.65 18.09
CA GLY A 351 -4.84 10.69 18.99
C GLY A 351 -3.87 9.94 19.92
N ARG A 352 -2.54 10.15 19.80
CA ARG A 352 -1.54 9.51 20.67
C ARG A 352 -1.31 10.33 21.93
N ARG A 353 -1.17 9.66 23.07
CA ARG A 353 -0.93 10.34 24.35
C ARG A 353 0.39 11.12 24.33
N ARG A 354 0.33 12.39 24.77
CA ARG A 354 1.51 13.27 24.80
C ARG A 354 2.50 12.82 25.87
N PRO A 355 3.82 12.76 25.56
CA PRO A 355 4.82 12.54 26.58
C PRO A 355 5.02 13.85 27.38
N VAL A 356 4.92 13.78 28.70
CA VAL A 356 5.19 14.88 29.62
C VAL A 356 6.23 14.46 30.64
N PRO A 357 7.09 15.37 31.15
CA PRO A 357 8.07 15.03 32.19
C PRO A 357 7.41 14.43 33.44
N ASP A 358 8.05 13.42 34.04
CA ASP A 358 7.64 12.86 35.32
C ASP A 358 8.45 13.49 36.47
N GLY A 359 8.12 14.71 36.82
CA GLY A 359 8.90 15.52 37.73
C GLY A 359 10.32 15.76 37.22
N ASP A 360 11.28 15.83 38.13
CA ASP A 360 12.71 16.06 37.83
C ASP A 360 13.52 14.76 37.73
N LYS A 361 12.85 13.61 37.50
CA LYS A 361 13.50 12.30 37.45
C LYS A 361 14.34 12.19 36.19
N THR A 362 15.64 12.09 36.35
CA THR A 362 16.60 11.90 35.25
C THR A 362 17.48 10.69 35.51
N PHE A 363 18.00 10.13 34.42
CA PHE A 363 19.04 9.10 34.46
C PHE A 363 20.05 9.33 33.33
N THR A 364 21.17 8.62 33.37
CA THR A 364 22.22 8.78 32.35
C THR A 364 22.61 7.41 31.78
N MET A 365 22.98 7.41 30.50
CA MET A 365 23.60 6.29 29.81
C MET A 365 24.95 6.72 29.24
N GLU A 366 25.96 5.86 29.36
CA GLU A 366 27.24 6.03 28.68
C GLU A 366 27.24 5.12 27.46
N VAL A 367 27.45 5.70 26.26
CA VAL A 367 27.36 4.99 24.98
C VAL A 367 28.45 5.49 24.03
N ASP A 368 28.88 4.62 23.13
CA ASP A 368 29.85 4.99 22.09
C ASP A 368 29.19 5.88 21.04
N THR A 369 27.95 5.54 20.65
CA THR A 369 27.19 6.29 19.66
C THR A 369 25.73 6.42 20.05
N MET A 370 25.18 7.61 19.81
CA MET A 370 23.75 7.89 19.85
C MET A 370 23.25 8.21 18.45
N PHE A 371 22.26 7.45 17.98
CA PHE A 371 21.55 7.74 16.73
C PHE A 371 20.25 8.50 16.99
N THR A 372 19.99 9.54 16.18
CA THR A 372 18.74 10.28 16.21
C THR A 372 17.84 9.84 15.06
N ALA A 373 16.67 9.30 15.39
CA ALA A 373 15.68 8.82 14.44
C ALA A 373 14.27 9.32 14.82
N ILE A 374 14.16 10.65 14.98
CA ILE A 374 12.95 11.34 15.46
C ILE A 374 12.11 11.96 14.33
N GLY A 375 12.40 11.59 13.11
CA GLY A 375 11.73 12.01 11.89
C GLY A 375 12.65 12.75 10.93
N GLU A 376 12.16 12.90 9.73
CA GLU A 376 12.80 13.60 8.62
C GLU A 376 12.05 14.89 8.30
N GLU A 377 12.69 15.80 7.58
CA GLU A 377 12.11 17.06 7.13
C GLU A 377 12.46 17.35 5.67
N GLY A 378 11.58 18.06 5.00
CA GLY A 378 11.77 18.50 3.62
C GLY A 378 12.76 19.65 3.50
N ASP A 379 13.11 19.93 2.27
CA ASP A 379 13.84 21.12 1.87
C ASP A 379 13.11 21.78 0.71
N ALA A 380 12.16 22.66 1.04
CA ALA A 380 11.40 23.40 0.04
C ALA A 380 12.12 24.67 -0.44
N SER A 381 13.31 25.00 0.11
CA SER A 381 14.04 26.23 -0.23
C SER A 381 14.35 26.41 -1.74
N PRO A 382 14.59 25.36 -2.54
CA PRO A 382 14.79 25.53 -3.98
C PRO A 382 13.52 25.95 -4.74
N PHE A 383 12.37 25.89 -4.10
CA PHE A 383 11.05 26.12 -4.73
C PHE A 383 10.37 27.42 -4.30
N GLU A 384 10.76 28.02 -3.16
CA GLU A 384 10.09 29.15 -2.51
C GLU A 384 9.83 30.37 -3.40
N GLN A 385 10.74 30.61 -4.38
CA GLN A 385 10.60 31.75 -5.29
C GLN A 385 9.68 31.44 -6.50
N VAL A 386 9.27 30.18 -6.67
CA VAL A 386 8.57 29.73 -7.88
C VAL A 386 7.16 29.26 -7.57
N ILE A 387 6.98 28.53 -6.48
CA ILE A 387 5.69 27.96 -6.04
C ILE A 387 5.47 28.18 -4.54
N ASP A 388 4.21 28.09 -4.12
CA ASP A 388 3.86 28.23 -2.72
C ASP A 388 4.40 27.08 -1.88
N VAL A 389 4.96 27.42 -0.72
CA VAL A 389 5.47 26.47 0.28
C VAL A 389 4.80 26.69 1.63
N ASP A 390 4.81 25.66 2.48
CA ASP A 390 4.39 25.71 3.86
C ASP A 390 5.52 25.19 4.75
N GLY A 391 6.30 26.10 5.30
CA GLY A 391 7.53 25.79 6.03
C GLY A 391 8.53 25.06 5.14
N LYS A 392 8.79 23.77 5.42
CA LYS A 392 9.76 22.93 4.68
C LYS A 392 9.12 22.04 3.61
N LEU A 393 7.81 22.20 3.36
CA LEU A 393 7.03 21.37 2.45
C LEU A 393 6.47 22.22 1.29
N ILE A 394 6.18 21.56 0.17
CA ILE A 394 5.51 22.19 -0.97
C ILE A 394 4.00 22.17 -0.70
N LYS A 395 3.35 23.33 -0.90
CA LYS A 395 1.89 23.44 -0.79
C LYS A 395 1.22 23.04 -2.11
N THR A 396 0.24 22.14 -2.04
CA THR A 396 -0.60 21.77 -3.18
C THR A 396 -2.04 22.22 -2.98
N ARG A 397 -2.76 22.43 -4.09
CA ARG A 397 -4.17 22.86 -4.14
C ARG A 397 -5.15 21.69 -4.09
N SER A 398 -4.69 20.49 -4.44
CA SER A 398 -5.51 19.29 -4.53
C SER A 398 -4.69 18.05 -4.18
N GLU A 399 -5.37 16.93 -3.96
CA GLU A 399 -4.73 15.61 -3.79
C GLU A 399 -4.02 15.13 -5.06
N SER A 400 -4.32 15.72 -6.23
CA SER A 400 -3.63 15.44 -7.50
C SER A 400 -2.29 16.17 -7.62
N GLY A 401 -1.85 16.88 -6.58
CA GLY A 401 -0.54 17.50 -6.48
C GLY A 401 -0.37 18.82 -7.23
N GLU A 402 -1.45 19.50 -7.63
CA GLU A 402 -1.39 20.80 -8.31
C GLU A 402 -0.80 21.85 -7.39
N THR A 403 0.25 22.53 -7.83
CA THR A 403 0.87 23.64 -7.09
C THR A 403 0.23 25.00 -7.45
N SER A 404 0.79 26.11 -6.96
CA SER A 404 0.36 27.44 -7.35
C SER A 404 0.62 27.76 -8.83
N LYS A 405 1.49 27.01 -9.52
CA LYS A 405 1.75 27.12 -10.97
C LYS A 405 1.06 25.99 -11.77
N PRO A 406 0.35 26.31 -12.86
CA PRO A 406 -0.51 25.34 -13.58
C PRO A 406 0.20 24.12 -14.15
N LYS A 407 1.51 24.21 -14.47
CA LYS A 407 2.29 23.13 -15.09
C LYS A 407 3.16 22.36 -14.09
N ILE A 408 3.17 22.78 -12.84
CA ILE A 408 4.04 22.21 -11.82
C ILE A 408 3.18 21.45 -10.80
N PHE A 409 3.53 20.20 -10.62
CA PHE A 409 2.90 19.25 -9.71
C PHE A 409 3.91 18.78 -8.67
N ALA A 410 3.45 18.42 -7.50
CA ALA A 410 4.28 17.85 -6.46
C ALA A 410 3.55 16.70 -5.74
N GLY A 411 4.29 15.73 -5.21
CA GLY A 411 3.70 14.63 -4.48
C GLY A 411 4.71 13.82 -3.65
N GLY A 412 4.20 12.93 -2.81
CA GLY A 412 4.97 12.20 -1.83
C GLY A 412 5.37 13.08 -0.65
N ASP A 413 6.37 12.63 0.11
CA ASP A 413 6.71 13.20 1.41
C ASP A 413 7.11 14.69 1.39
N ILE A 414 7.53 15.24 0.25
CA ILE A 414 7.79 16.69 0.13
C ILE A 414 6.51 17.54 0.23
N VAL A 415 5.35 16.93 0.08
CA VAL A 415 4.02 17.56 0.23
C VAL A 415 3.39 17.20 1.57
N THR A 416 3.37 15.92 1.91
CA THR A 416 2.61 15.41 3.07
C THR A 416 3.40 15.41 4.38
N GLY A 417 4.72 15.58 4.33
CA GLY A 417 5.61 15.14 5.39
C GLY A 417 5.82 13.62 5.33
N ALA A 418 6.48 13.05 6.33
CA ALA A 418 6.78 11.62 6.36
C ALA A 418 5.50 10.77 6.32
N ALA A 419 5.35 9.97 5.27
CA ALA A 419 4.21 9.12 5.00
C ALA A 419 4.65 7.71 4.58
N SER A 420 3.74 6.89 4.08
CA SER A 420 4.06 5.54 3.63
C SER A 420 4.48 5.50 2.15
N VAL A 421 5.19 4.42 1.78
CA VAL A 421 5.56 4.16 0.37
C VAL A 421 4.34 4.12 -0.54
N VAL A 422 3.24 3.48 -0.09
CA VAL A 422 2.02 3.36 -0.89
C VAL A 422 1.29 4.70 -1.08
N GLU A 423 1.35 5.63 -0.10
CA GLU A 423 0.82 6.99 -0.24
C GLU A 423 1.64 7.79 -1.26
N ALA A 424 2.96 7.63 -1.26
CA ALA A 424 3.83 8.24 -2.26
C ALA A 424 3.54 7.69 -3.67
N VAL A 425 3.33 6.37 -3.82
CA VAL A 425 2.89 5.74 -5.09
C VAL A 425 1.56 6.33 -5.56
N SER A 426 0.59 6.45 -4.66
CA SER A 426 -0.72 7.05 -4.94
C SER A 426 -0.60 8.51 -5.41
N ALA A 427 0.22 9.32 -4.74
CA ALA A 427 0.45 10.71 -5.11
C ALA A 427 1.02 10.83 -6.53
N GLY A 428 2.02 9.99 -6.87
CA GLY A 428 2.60 9.95 -8.21
C GLY A 428 1.57 9.57 -9.29
N ARG A 429 0.73 8.57 -9.03
CA ARG A 429 -0.34 8.15 -9.95
C ARG A 429 -1.39 9.25 -10.15
N LYS A 430 -1.92 9.82 -9.07
CA LYS A 430 -2.91 10.91 -9.12
C LYS A 430 -2.37 12.11 -9.92
N ALA A 431 -1.11 12.47 -9.71
CA ALA A 431 -0.46 13.53 -10.47
C ALA A 431 -0.35 13.18 -11.95
N ALA A 432 0.05 11.96 -12.30
CA ALA A 432 0.15 11.50 -13.70
C ALA A 432 -1.21 11.53 -14.41
N GLU A 433 -2.27 11.06 -13.75
CA GLU A 433 -3.65 11.11 -14.26
C GLU A 433 -4.09 12.56 -14.49
N ARG A 434 -3.79 13.46 -13.54
CA ARG A 434 -4.15 14.88 -13.66
C ARG A 434 -3.37 15.61 -14.75
N ILE A 435 -2.07 15.33 -14.88
CA ILE A 435 -1.23 15.86 -15.95
C ILE A 435 -1.78 15.41 -17.31
N GLY A 436 -2.11 14.13 -17.47
CA GLY A 436 -2.71 13.61 -18.71
C GLY A 436 -4.01 14.33 -19.08
N ARG A 437 -4.93 14.53 -18.12
CA ARG A 437 -6.16 15.29 -18.34
C ARG A 437 -5.89 16.76 -18.69
N LEU A 438 -4.94 17.40 -18.00
CA LEU A 438 -4.57 18.77 -18.30
C LEU A 438 -4.11 18.92 -19.76
N LEU A 439 -3.26 18.01 -20.23
CA LEU A 439 -2.68 18.08 -21.58
C LEU A 439 -3.66 17.70 -22.70
N THR A 440 -4.64 16.84 -22.40
CA THR A 440 -5.69 16.45 -23.35
C THR A 440 -6.92 17.34 -23.29
N GLY A 441 -7.06 18.21 -22.28
CA GLY A 441 -8.27 19.00 -22.05
C GLY A 441 -9.46 18.19 -21.54
N ALA A 442 -9.25 16.94 -21.06
CA ALA A 442 -10.31 16.11 -20.53
C ALA A 442 -10.81 16.61 -19.16
N SER A 443 -12.12 16.53 -18.93
CA SER A 443 -12.76 16.91 -17.68
C SER A 443 -12.42 15.93 -16.54
N GLU A 444 -12.53 16.40 -15.30
CA GLU A 444 -12.49 15.52 -14.13
C GLU A 444 -13.71 14.56 -14.15
N PRO A 445 -13.50 13.27 -13.84
CA PRO A 445 -14.60 12.35 -13.64
C PRO A 445 -15.46 12.81 -12.46
N ALA A 446 -16.78 12.62 -12.56
CA ALA A 446 -17.66 12.87 -11.43
C ALA A 446 -17.26 11.98 -10.24
N ALA A 447 -17.15 12.60 -9.07
CA ALA A 447 -16.88 11.85 -7.85
C ALA A 447 -18.17 11.08 -7.46
N GLU A 448 -18.14 9.76 -7.54
CA GLU A 448 -19.19 8.90 -6.99
C GLU A 448 -18.74 8.40 -5.62
N GLU A 449 -19.61 8.52 -4.62
CA GLU A 449 -19.34 7.89 -3.32
C GLU A 449 -19.42 6.37 -3.48
N PRO A 450 -18.31 5.64 -3.21
CA PRO A 450 -18.30 4.21 -3.39
C PRO A 450 -19.17 3.53 -2.33
N ARG A 451 -20.15 2.73 -2.76
CA ARG A 451 -20.91 1.87 -1.85
C ARG A 451 -20.01 0.72 -1.37
N THR A 452 -19.96 0.52 -0.07
CA THR A 452 -19.17 -0.54 0.56
C THR A 452 -20.05 -1.44 1.43
N ILE A 453 -19.47 -2.49 1.97
CA ILE A 453 -20.14 -3.47 2.83
C ILE A 453 -19.38 -3.66 4.15
N SER A 454 -20.08 -4.20 5.15
CA SER A 454 -19.52 -4.62 6.44
C SER A 454 -19.66 -6.14 6.61
N ILE A 455 -19.24 -6.67 7.76
CA ILE A 455 -19.35 -8.11 8.05
C ILE A 455 -20.80 -8.58 8.10
N GLU A 456 -21.74 -7.74 8.53
CA GLU A 456 -23.16 -8.05 8.64
C GLU A 456 -23.81 -8.32 7.28
N ASN A 457 -23.20 -7.81 6.19
CA ASN A 457 -23.65 -8.04 4.83
C ASN A 457 -23.13 -9.36 4.23
N ILE A 458 -22.15 -10.00 4.88
CA ILE A 458 -21.54 -11.26 4.43
C ILE A 458 -22.31 -12.44 5.02
N ASN A 459 -22.77 -13.36 4.17
CA ASN A 459 -23.32 -14.62 4.65
C ASN A 459 -22.18 -15.55 5.08
N THR A 460 -21.79 -15.44 6.36
CA THR A 460 -20.64 -16.14 6.92
C THR A 460 -20.82 -17.65 7.05
N ALA A 461 -22.04 -18.19 6.86
CA ALA A 461 -22.29 -19.64 6.88
C ALA A 461 -21.52 -20.42 5.77
N TYR A 462 -21.15 -19.73 4.71
CA TYR A 462 -20.37 -20.28 3.59
C TYR A 462 -18.85 -20.31 3.82
N PHE A 463 -18.37 -19.80 4.95
CA PHE A 463 -16.93 -19.65 5.17
C PHE A 463 -16.49 -20.36 6.45
N THR A 464 -15.37 -21.08 6.36
CA THR A 464 -14.74 -21.71 7.51
C THR A 464 -13.79 -20.74 8.21
N LYS A 465 -13.81 -20.72 9.54
CA LYS A 465 -12.82 -19.97 10.34
C LYS A 465 -11.47 -20.66 10.26
N THR A 466 -10.46 -19.92 9.79
CA THR A 466 -9.09 -20.40 9.65
C THR A 466 -8.10 -19.31 10.06
N LYS A 467 -6.95 -19.71 10.59
CA LYS A 467 -5.88 -18.76 10.91
C LYS A 467 -5.26 -18.22 9.62
N ARG A 468 -4.84 -16.96 9.66
CA ARG A 468 -4.03 -16.33 8.61
C ARG A 468 -2.75 -17.12 8.39
N VAL A 469 -2.37 -17.30 7.12
CA VAL A 469 -1.09 -17.92 6.76
C VAL A 469 0.04 -16.96 7.11
N LEU A 470 1.01 -17.43 7.88
CA LEU A 470 2.17 -16.65 8.25
C LEU A 470 3.25 -16.76 7.19
N VAL A 471 3.93 -15.65 6.89
CA VAL A 471 5.06 -15.64 5.97
C VAL A 471 6.23 -16.37 6.63
N PRO A 472 6.84 -17.37 5.96
CA PRO A 472 8.03 -18.02 6.45
C PRO A 472 9.19 -17.02 6.61
N ARG A 473 10.02 -17.20 7.66
CA ARG A 473 11.13 -16.31 7.97
C ARG A 473 12.37 -17.08 8.43
N ILE A 474 13.54 -16.50 8.21
CA ILE A 474 14.82 -17.08 8.68
C ILE A 474 14.95 -16.98 10.19
N GLY A 475 15.84 -17.81 10.77
CA GLY A 475 16.13 -17.80 12.20
C GLY A 475 16.85 -16.51 12.64
N ALA A 476 16.66 -16.06 13.90
CA ALA A 476 17.31 -14.84 14.43
C ALA A 476 18.84 -14.90 14.33
N GLY A 477 19.44 -16.05 14.64
CA GLY A 477 20.89 -16.24 14.53
C GLY A 477 21.43 -16.18 13.09
N GLU A 478 20.60 -16.52 12.09
CA GLU A 478 20.94 -16.34 10.67
C GLU A 478 20.76 -14.88 10.26
N ALA A 479 19.69 -14.22 10.71
CA ALA A 479 19.43 -12.82 10.45
C ALA A 479 20.56 -11.89 10.90
N LEU A 480 21.21 -12.19 12.04
CA LEU A 480 22.33 -11.41 12.57
C LEU A 480 23.66 -11.58 11.79
N LYS A 481 23.78 -12.57 10.90
CA LYS A 481 25.03 -12.81 10.15
C LYS A 481 25.20 -11.93 8.92
N GLY A 482 24.21 -11.08 8.60
CA GLY A 482 24.29 -10.20 7.43
C GLY A 482 23.00 -9.47 7.15
N HIS A 483 22.80 -9.08 5.90
CA HIS A 483 21.65 -8.28 5.45
C HIS A 483 20.68 -9.07 4.54
N ARG A 484 20.71 -10.42 4.61
CA ARG A 484 19.77 -11.25 3.85
C ARG A 484 18.33 -10.93 4.26
N GLU A 485 17.42 -10.95 3.28
CA GLU A 485 15.99 -10.77 3.49
C GLU A 485 15.43 -11.75 4.52
N ILE A 486 14.66 -11.24 5.49
CA ILE A 486 14.18 -12.04 6.63
C ILE A 486 12.99 -12.90 6.23
N TYR A 487 12.00 -12.30 5.59
CA TYR A 487 10.80 -12.99 5.15
C TYR A 487 11.02 -13.58 3.76
N THR A 488 10.71 -14.87 3.57
CA THR A 488 11.01 -15.58 2.31
C THR A 488 9.85 -15.53 1.29
N GLY A 489 8.69 -14.97 1.69
CA GLY A 489 7.49 -14.91 0.85
C GLY A 489 6.66 -16.20 0.90
N PHE A 490 5.57 -16.25 0.13
CA PHE A 490 4.76 -17.45 -0.06
C PHE A 490 5.25 -18.24 -1.27
N ASP A 491 5.21 -19.56 -1.15
CA ASP A 491 5.16 -20.48 -2.29
C ASP A 491 3.71 -20.58 -2.81
N ASP A 492 3.49 -21.35 -3.88
CA ASP A 492 2.18 -21.49 -4.50
C ASP A 492 1.13 -22.08 -3.55
N GLU A 493 1.49 -23.05 -2.70
CA GLU A 493 0.57 -23.67 -1.75
C GLU A 493 0.10 -22.67 -0.70
N LEU A 494 1.04 -21.93 -0.09
CA LEU A 494 0.73 -20.90 0.92
C LEU A 494 -0.07 -19.74 0.31
N LEU A 495 0.26 -19.37 -0.94
CA LEU A 495 -0.42 -18.32 -1.68
C LEU A 495 -1.90 -18.65 -1.92
N HIS A 496 -2.18 -19.84 -2.48
CA HIS A 496 -3.55 -20.31 -2.69
C HIS A 496 -4.32 -20.45 -1.39
N ARG A 497 -3.72 -21.07 -0.37
CA ARG A 497 -4.35 -21.27 0.94
C ARG A 497 -4.74 -19.95 1.62
N GLU A 498 -3.96 -18.90 1.45
CA GLU A 498 -4.32 -17.58 1.98
C GLU A 498 -5.36 -16.87 1.09
N ALA A 499 -5.27 -17.01 -0.23
CA ALA A 499 -6.23 -16.43 -1.17
C ALA A 499 -7.64 -17.01 -0.98
N ASP A 500 -7.77 -18.30 -0.75
CA ASP A 500 -9.05 -19.00 -0.53
C ASP A 500 -9.80 -18.49 0.71
N ARG A 501 -9.12 -17.86 1.64
CA ARG A 501 -9.75 -17.24 2.81
C ARG A 501 -10.56 -15.99 2.44
N CYS A 502 -10.35 -15.38 1.27
CA CYS A 502 -10.95 -14.10 0.92
C CYS A 502 -12.47 -14.20 0.73
N PHE A 503 -13.20 -13.25 1.32
CA PHE A 503 -14.66 -13.15 1.15
C PHE A 503 -15.08 -12.64 -0.22
N SER A 504 -14.21 -11.99 -0.99
CA SER A 504 -14.54 -11.24 -2.24
C SER A 504 -15.67 -10.25 -2.03
N CYS A 505 -15.57 -9.45 -0.96
CA CYS A 505 -16.60 -8.56 -0.43
C CYS A 505 -17.27 -7.67 -1.50
N GLY A 506 -18.59 -7.78 -1.68
CA GLY A 506 -19.36 -6.93 -2.58
C GLY A 506 -19.25 -7.27 -4.06
N VAL A 507 -18.47 -8.29 -4.44
CA VAL A 507 -18.21 -8.63 -5.84
C VAL A 507 -18.53 -10.11 -6.11
N CYS A 508 -19.17 -10.37 -7.26
CA CYS A 508 -19.45 -11.73 -7.70
C CYS A 508 -18.14 -12.46 -8.08
N ASN A 509 -17.99 -13.69 -7.61
CA ASN A 509 -16.90 -14.60 -7.96
C ASN A 509 -17.39 -15.94 -8.53
N PHE A 510 -18.56 -15.95 -9.14
CA PHE A 510 -19.16 -17.08 -9.86
C PHE A 510 -19.35 -18.36 -9.02
N CYS A 511 -19.77 -18.22 -7.74
CA CYS A 511 -20.01 -19.34 -6.82
C CYS A 511 -21.30 -20.17 -7.11
N ASP A 512 -22.07 -19.79 -8.11
CA ASP A 512 -23.31 -20.43 -8.56
C ASP A 512 -24.50 -20.41 -7.56
N ASN A 513 -24.35 -19.94 -6.33
CA ASN A 513 -25.42 -20.00 -5.32
C ASN A 513 -26.73 -19.39 -5.82
N CYS A 514 -26.71 -18.18 -6.42
CA CYS A 514 -27.90 -17.51 -6.93
C CYS A 514 -28.60 -18.30 -8.03
N TRP A 515 -27.84 -19.04 -8.83
CA TRP A 515 -28.36 -19.89 -9.90
C TRP A 515 -28.91 -21.20 -9.36
N VAL A 516 -28.14 -21.91 -8.50
CA VAL A 516 -28.52 -23.21 -7.94
C VAL A 516 -29.75 -23.11 -7.03
N PHE A 517 -29.81 -22.07 -6.18
CA PHE A 517 -30.91 -21.91 -5.22
C PHE A 517 -32.13 -21.19 -5.78
N CYS A 518 -32.14 -20.78 -7.06
CA CYS A 518 -33.30 -20.13 -7.64
C CYS A 518 -34.46 -21.11 -7.85
N PRO A 519 -35.59 -21.00 -7.10
CA PRO A 519 -36.68 -21.96 -7.19
C PRO A 519 -37.45 -21.91 -8.53
N ASP A 520 -37.36 -20.78 -9.24
CA ASP A 520 -38.04 -20.55 -10.51
C ASP A 520 -37.12 -20.67 -11.72
N VAL A 521 -35.84 -21.10 -11.50
CA VAL A 521 -34.82 -21.19 -12.55
C VAL A 521 -34.69 -19.87 -13.34
N ALA A 522 -34.96 -18.76 -12.68
CA ALA A 522 -34.99 -17.43 -13.29
C ALA A 522 -33.60 -16.71 -13.26
N VAL A 523 -32.54 -17.43 -12.96
CA VAL A 523 -31.14 -16.93 -13.06
C VAL A 523 -30.44 -17.65 -14.21
N ASN A 524 -30.08 -16.91 -15.24
CA ASN A 524 -29.32 -17.44 -16.36
C ASN A 524 -27.83 -17.39 -16.05
N ARG A 525 -27.11 -18.52 -16.15
CA ARG A 525 -25.66 -18.61 -16.03
C ARG A 525 -25.04 -18.45 -17.42
N LEU A 526 -24.35 -17.35 -17.66
CA LEU A 526 -23.60 -17.07 -18.87
C LEU A 526 -22.09 -17.34 -18.64
N ALA A 527 -21.28 -17.21 -19.65
CA ALA A 527 -19.84 -17.50 -19.53
C ALA A 527 -19.11 -16.55 -18.56
N ASP A 528 -19.53 -15.30 -18.50
CA ASP A 528 -18.86 -14.20 -17.78
C ASP A 528 -19.75 -13.44 -16.80
N LYS A 529 -21.04 -13.82 -16.68
CA LYS A 529 -22.01 -13.17 -15.80
C LYS A 529 -23.23 -14.05 -15.53
N TYR A 530 -24.05 -13.62 -14.57
CA TYR A 530 -25.41 -14.11 -14.41
C TYR A 530 -26.40 -13.01 -14.76
N GLU A 531 -27.57 -13.39 -15.26
CA GLU A 531 -28.67 -12.48 -15.57
C GLU A 531 -29.97 -12.98 -14.93
N PHE A 532 -30.74 -12.06 -14.38
CA PHE A 532 -32.10 -12.37 -13.89
C PHE A 532 -33.12 -12.31 -15.04
N ASN A 533 -33.77 -13.44 -15.33
CA ASN A 533 -34.89 -13.47 -16.23
C ASN A 533 -36.13 -12.94 -15.51
N LEU A 534 -36.44 -11.68 -15.76
CA LEU A 534 -37.52 -10.97 -15.06
C LEU A 534 -38.91 -11.42 -15.46
N ASP A 535 -39.07 -12.17 -16.56
CA ASP A 535 -40.36 -12.76 -16.95
C ASP A 535 -40.79 -13.88 -16.01
N TYR A 536 -39.79 -14.56 -15.39
CA TYR A 536 -40.04 -15.68 -14.46
C TYR A 536 -39.69 -15.36 -13.01
N CYS A 537 -38.82 -14.38 -12.75
CA CYS A 537 -38.42 -14.01 -11.39
C CYS A 537 -39.62 -13.45 -10.61
N LYS A 538 -40.09 -14.14 -9.58
CA LYS A 538 -41.20 -13.68 -8.71
C LYS A 538 -40.76 -12.82 -7.53
N GLY A 539 -39.47 -12.49 -7.42
CA GLY A 539 -38.96 -11.62 -6.36
C GLY A 539 -38.87 -12.27 -4.98
N CYS A 540 -38.66 -13.58 -4.90
CA CYS A 540 -38.54 -14.30 -3.62
C CYS A 540 -37.26 -13.98 -2.83
N LEU A 541 -36.26 -13.35 -3.47
CA LEU A 541 -35.01 -12.87 -2.91
C LEU A 541 -34.10 -13.96 -2.31
N VAL A 542 -34.34 -15.24 -2.55
CA VAL A 542 -33.46 -16.33 -2.12
C VAL A 542 -32.02 -16.08 -2.64
N CYS A 543 -31.87 -15.65 -3.90
CA CYS A 543 -30.56 -15.33 -4.50
C CYS A 543 -29.82 -14.20 -3.76
N VAL A 544 -30.52 -13.27 -3.13
CA VAL A 544 -29.93 -12.19 -2.31
C VAL A 544 -29.41 -12.76 -0.99
N THR A 545 -30.24 -13.56 -0.31
CA THR A 545 -29.91 -14.19 0.98
C THR A 545 -28.76 -15.20 0.84
N GLU A 546 -28.77 -15.99 -0.25
CA GLU A 546 -27.77 -17.01 -0.51
C GLU A 546 -26.49 -16.46 -1.17
N CYS A 547 -26.46 -15.16 -1.52
CA CYS A 547 -25.22 -14.54 -2.00
C CYS A 547 -24.24 -14.35 -0.84
N PRO A 548 -23.15 -15.15 -0.75
CA PRO A 548 -22.24 -15.06 0.39
C PRO A 548 -21.47 -13.74 0.45
N ARG A 549 -21.43 -12.97 -0.64
CA ARG A 549 -20.58 -11.79 -0.83
C ARG A 549 -21.35 -10.47 -0.90
N SER A 550 -22.68 -10.51 -0.76
CA SER A 550 -23.54 -9.31 -0.91
C SER A 550 -23.37 -8.58 -2.26
N ALA A 551 -23.17 -9.36 -3.35
CA ALA A 551 -23.06 -8.83 -4.71
C ALA A 551 -24.42 -8.62 -5.38
N ILE A 552 -25.52 -8.94 -4.70
CA ILE A 552 -26.90 -8.81 -5.18
C ILE A 552 -27.65 -7.92 -4.19
N SER A 553 -28.33 -6.91 -4.72
CA SER A 553 -29.21 -6.00 -3.97
C SER A 553 -30.65 -6.10 -4.47
N THR A 554 -31.54 -5.42 -3.79
CA THR A 554 -32.98 -5.39 -4.10
C THR A 554 -33.40 -4.02 -4.59
N LEU A 555 -34.34 -3.98 -5.52
CA LEU A 555 -34.99 -2.77 -5.99
C LEU A 555 -36.53 -2.97 -5.93
N GLU A 556 -37.21 -2.06 -5.23
CA GLU A 556 -38.67 -2.04 -5.22
C GLU A 556 -39.20 -1.66 -6.61
N GLU A 557 -40.22 -2.37 -7.07
CA GLU A 557 -40.93 -2.06 -8.30
C GLU A 557 -42.28 -1.47 -7.90
N GLY A 558 -42.49 -0.18 -8.19
CA GLY A 558 -43.79 0.43 -8.04
C GLY A 558 -44.81 -0.27 -8.95
N LYS A 559 -45.95 -0.69 -8.41
CA LYS A 559 -47.10 -1.15 -9.19
C LYS A 559 -47.82 0.01 -9.84
#